data_0aa8e0cb019e82b95f480355f6664e70
#
_entry.id   0aa8e0cb019e82b95f480355f6664e70
#
_cell.length_a   1.000
_cell.length_b   1.000
_cell.length_c   1.000
_cell.angle_alpha   90.00
_cell.angle_beta   90.00
_cell.angle_gamma   90.00
#
_symmetry.space_group_name_H-M   'P 1'
#
loop_
_entity.id
_entity.type
_entity.pdbx_description
1 polymer ?
#
loop_
_entity_poly.entity_id
_entity_poly.type
_entity_poly.pdbx_seq_one_letter_code
_entity_poly.pdbx_strand_id
1 'polypeptide(L)'
;MKTEDKSYLQQFIHNRASVALNQNTLIKRDTVVVRGDEKYHLYVQVNPTSYKVYKSSYNDDGVEVDNVYYDNIVNLHVYHGANRLFSRDFYKKDFGKQVPASFLNQAILSDIVFNKIDESGIHYLAVLAMPDSSLSYQVEVIISFEGKMRMRVKS
;
A
#
# COMPACT_ATOMS: atom_id res chain seq x y z
N MET A 1 -7.97 3.17 19.18
CA MET A 1 -8.16 3.02 17.74
C MET A 1 -9.41 2.23 17.49
N LYS A 2 -10.13 2.55 16.49
CA LYS A 2 -11.44 1.99 16.24
C LYS A 2 -11.38 0.65 15.56
N THR A 3 -12.33 -0.24 15.91
CA THR A 3 -12.42 -1.55 15.29
C THR A 3 -13.01 -1.51 13.88
N GLU A 4 -13.74 -0.47 13.55
CA GLU A 4 -14.26 -0.33 12.19
C GLU A 4 -13.16 -0.19 11.15
N ASP A 5 -11.91 -0.03 11.57
CA ASP A 5 -10.78 0.00 10.66
C ASP A 5 -10.68 -1.25 9.81
N LYS A 6 -11.04 -2.40 10.38
CA LYS A 6 -11.02 -3.66 9.64
C LYS A 6 -12.03 -3.65 8.49
N SER A 7 -13.23 -3.13 8.75
CA SER A 7 -14.25 -3.01 7.71
C SER A 7 -13.83 -2.00 6.64
N TYR A 8 -13.23 -0.90 7.07
CA TYR A 8 -12.71 0.12 6.16
C TYR A 8 -11.66 -0.47 5.22
N LEU A 9 -10.73 -1.27 5.77
CA LEU A 9 -9.69 -1.88 4.97
C LEU A 9 -10.24 -2.85 3.94
N GLN A 10 -11.26 -3.65 4.30
CA GLN A 10 -11.87 -4.56 3.35
C GLN A 10 -12.47 -3.81 2.18
N GLN A 11 -13.20 -2.75 2.45
CA GLN A 11 -13.80 -1.94 1.41
C GLN A 11 -12.74 -1.22 0.58
N PHE A 12 -11.69 -0.71 1.24
CA PHE A 12 -10.60 -0.04 0.56
C PHE A 12 -9.91 -0.97 -0.44
N ILE A 13 -9.59 -2.18 -0.01
CA ILE A 13 -8.90 -3.14 -0.87
C ILE A 13 -9.76 -3.50 -2.07
N HIS A 14 -11.05 -3.72 -1.85
CA HIS A 14 -11.99 -4.00 -2.94
C HIS A 14 -12.04 -2.84 -3.93
N ASN A 15 -12.17 -1.61 -3.42
CA ASN A 15 -12.23 -0.43 -4.26
C ASN A 15 -10.94 -0.22 -5.04
N ARG A 16 -9.79 -0.49 -4.42
CA ARG A 16 -8.49 -0.35 -5.09
C ARG A 16 -8.34 -1.34 -6.23
N ALA A 17 -8.83 -2.57 -6.06
CA ALA A 17 -8.80 -3.54 -7.13
C ALA A 17 -9.60 -3.06 -8.34
N SER A 18 -10.75 -2.42 -8.09
CA SER A 18 -11.58 -1.86 -9.16
C SER A 18 -10.93 -0.64 -9.81
N VAL A 19 -10.26 0.19 -9.00
CA VAL A 19 -9.65 1.45 -9.45
C VAL A 19 -8.32 1.21 -10.15
N ALA A 20 -7.76 -0.01 -10.07
CA ALA A 20 -6.49 -0.32 -10.73
C ALA A 20 -6.50 0.00 -12.23
N LEU A 21 -7.69 0.09 -12.84
CA LEU A 21 -7.82 0.50 -14.24
C LEU A 21 -7.64 2.00 -14.44
N ASN A 22 -7.84 2.81 -13.39
CA ASN A 22 -7.74 4.28 -13.45
C ASN A 22 -6.41 4.72 -12.85
N GLN A 23 -5.33 4.35 -13.51
CA GLN A 23 -3.99 4.69 -13.06
C GLN A 23 -3.66 6.15 -13.32
N ASN A 24 -2.55 6.62 -12.78
CA ASN A 24 -2.07 8.00 -12.88
C ASN A 24 -2.84 8.96 -12.00
N THR A 25 -3.43 8.46 -10.92
CA THR A 25 -4.12 9.30 -9.95
C THR A 25 -3.22 9.50 -8.74
N LEU A 26 -2.89 10.75 -8.46
CA LEU A 26 -2.16 11.13 -7.25
C LEU A 26 -3.13 11.07 -6.06
N ILE A 27 -2.75 10.34 -5.03
CA ILE A 27 -3.55 10.22 -3.81
C ILE A 27 -2.74 10.81 -2.65
N LYS A 28 -3.38 11.66 -1.86
CA LYS A 28 -2.78 12.22 -0.66
C LYS A 28 -3.74 11.99 0.51
N ARG A 29 -3.21 11.50 1.61
CA ARG A 29 -3.98 11.31 2.85
C ARG A 29 -3.22 11.87 4.02
N ASP A 30 -3.95 12.54 4.90
CA ASP A 30 -3.46 13.14 6.12
C ASP A 30 -4.36 12.66 7.24
N THR A 31 -3.82 11.90 8.17
CA THR A 31 -4.60 11.26 9.23
C THR A 31 -3.94 11.56 10.57
N VAL A 32 -4.75 11.86 11.58
CA VAL A 32 -4.26 12.03 12.95
C VAL A 32 -4.73 10.81 13.73
N VAL A 33 -3.79 10.14 14.39
CA VAL A 33 -4.11 9.02 15.27
C VAL A 33 -3.64 9.34 16.67
N VAL A 34 -4.40 8.85 17.65
CA VAL A 34 -4.15 9.16 19.06
C VAL A 34 -3.97 7.86 19.82
N ARG A 35 -2.94 7.81 20.67
CA ARG A 35 -2.75 6.72 21.62
C ARG A 35 -2.44 7.36 22.97
N GLY A 36 -3.40 7.22 23.91
CA GLY A 36 -3.31 7.92 25.19
C GLY A 36 -3.29 9.43 24.95
N ASP A 37 -2.28 10.10 25.46
CA ASP A 37 -2.11 11.54 25.29
C ASP A 37 -1.26 11.90 24.08
N GLU A 38 -0.79 10.91 23.34
CA GLU A 38 0.13 11.12 22.22
C GLU A 38 -0.62 11.19 20.90
N LYS A 39 -0.25 12.16 20.08
CA LYS A 39 -0.84 12.35 18.75
C LYS A 39 0.23 12.12 17.69
N TYR A 40 -0.16 11.38 16.66
CA TYR A 40 0.70 11.12 15.52
C TYR A 40 0.01 11.59 14.26
N HIS A 41 0.75 12.31 13.42
CA HIS A 41 0.28 12.73 12.10
C HIS A 41 0.86 11.78 11.06
N LEU A 42 -0.02 11.18 10.28
CA LEU A 42 0.36 10.19 9.26
C LEU A 42 0.07 10.79 7.90
N TYR A 43 1.10 10.88 7.06
CA TYR A 43 0.95 11.37 5.70
C TYR A 43 1.31 10.26 4.74
N VAL A 44 0.41 9.98 3.81
CA VAL A 44 0.63 8.99 2.77
C VAL A 44 0.35 9.66 1.43
N GLN A 45 1.29 9.50 0.51
CA GLN A 45 1.10 10.00 -0.85
C GLN A 45 1.44 8.88 -1.83
N VAL A 46 0.46 8.54 -2.66
CA VAL A 46 0.64 7.53 -3.71
C VAL A 46 0.90 8.29 -5.00
N ASN A 47 2.10 8.11 -5.54
CA ASN A 47 2.55 8.83 -6.72
C ASN A 47 2.57 7.90 -7.93
N PRO A 48 1.82 8.22 -9.00
CA PRO A 48 1.92 7.45 -10.22
C PRO A 48 3.31 7.64 -10.85
N THR A 49 3.79 6.58 -11.51
CA THR A 49 5.08 6.60 -12.18
C THR A 49 4.91 6.18 -13.63
N SER A 50 6.01 6.23 -14.39
CA SER A 50 6.06 5.68 -15.74
C SER A 50 6.61 4.25 -15.78
N TYR A 51 6.79 3.61 -14.62
CA TYR A 51 7.29 2.24 -14.56
C TYR A 51 6.18 1.28 -14.98
N LYS A 52 6.42 0.58 -16.08
CA LYS A 52 5.41 -0.27 -16.71
C LYS A 52 5.37 -1.65 -16.08
N VAL A 53 4.15 -2.16 -15.95
CA VAL A 53 3.88 -3.54 -15.56
C VAL A 53 3.01 -4.12 -16.66
N TYR A 54 3.45 -5.25 -17.22
CA TYR A 54 2.76 -5.89 -18.33
C TYR A 54 1.98 -7.09 -17.82
N LYS A 55 0.75 -7.22 -18.29
CA LYS A 55 -0.08 -8.38 -17.98
C LYS A 55 -0.78 -8.85 -19.24
N SER A 56 -0.53 -10.12 -19.60
CA SER A 56 -1.17 -10.72 -20.76
C SER A 56 -2.59 -11.14 -20.42
N SER A 57 -3.48 -10.98 -21.38
CA SER A 57 -4.85 -11.48 -21.30
C SER A 57 -5.31 -11.86 -22.70
N TYR A 58 -6.49 -12.47 -22.79
CA TYR A 58 -7.07 -12.81 -24.09
C TYR A 58 -8.27 -11.91 -24.33
N ASN A 59 -8.38 -11.37 -25.55
CA ASN A 59 -9.54 -10.55 -25.91
C ASN A 59 -10.72 -11.48 -26.29
N ASP A 60 -11.82 -10.89 -26.71
CA ASP A 60 -13.05 -11.65 -27.04
C ASP A 60 -12.86 -12.59 -28.21
N ASP A 61 -11.90 -12.32 -29.07
CA ASP A 61 -11.57 -13.16 -30.23
C ASP A 61 -10.57 -14.25 -29.90
N GLY A 62 -10.15 -14.38 -28.63
CA GLY A 62 -9.18 -15.38 -28.20
C GLY A 62 -7.75 -15.03 -28.53
N VAL A 63 -7.48 -13.78 -28.92
CA VAL A 63 -6.12 -13.34 -29.24
C VAL A 63 -5.45 -12.81 -27.98
N GLU A 64 -4.21 -13.27 -27.74
CA GLU A 64 -3.43 -12.79 -26.61
C GLU A 64 -3.03 -11.32 -26.82
N VAL A 65 -3.27 -10.50 -25.80
CA VAL A 65 -2.91 -9.08 -25.81
C VAL A 65 -2.17 -8.74 -24.52
N ASP A 66 -1.23 -7.82 -24.62
CA ASP A 66 -0.51 -7.32 -23.46
C ASP A 66 -1.14 -6.00 -23.01
N ASN A 67 -1.56 -5.98 -21.76
CA ASN A 67 -2.06 -4.77 -21.14
C ASN A 67 -0.95 -4.13 -20.33
N VAL A 68 -0.88 -2.81 -20.39
CA VAL A 68 0.15 -2.06 -19.70
C VAL A 68 -0.47 -1.29 -18.55
N TYR A 69 0.15 -1.44 -17.39
CA TYR A 69 -0.23 -0.71 -16.18
C TYR A 69 1.01 -0.01 -15.66
N TYR A 70 0.81 0.96 -14.78
CA TYR A 70 1.93 1.73 -14.24
C TYR A 70 1.98 1.56 -12.73
N ASP A 71 3.20 1.33 -12.23
CA ASP A 71 3.44 1.17 -10.82
C ASP A 71 3.42 2.53 -10.11
N ASN A 72 3.39 2.50 -8.79
CA ASN A 72 3.40 3.69 -7.95
C ASN A 72 4.61 3.69 -7.03
N ILE A 73 4.98 4.88 -6.57
CA ILE A 73 5.87 5.08 -5.44
C ILE A 73 5.00 5.65 -4.34
N VAL A 74 5.11 5.09 -3.13
CA VAL A 74 4.33 5.56 -1.99
C VAL A 74 5.26 6.22 -0.99
N ASN A 75 5.02 7.50 -0.73
CA ASN A 75 5.74 8.24 0.31
C ASN A 75 4.97 8.12 1.61
N LEU A 76 5.68 7.84 2.68
CA LEU A 76 5.07 7.67 3.98
C LEU A 76 5.85 8.47 5.01
N HIS A 77 5.16 9.36 5.71
CA HIS A 77 5.75 10.19 6.76
C HIS A 77 4.94 10.06 8.02
N VAL A 78 5.63 9.96 9.14
CA VAL A 78 5.01 9.91 10.46
C VAL A 78 5.63 10.99 11.32
N TYR A 79 4.79 11.85 11.90
CA TYR A 79 5.22 12.89 12.83
C TYR A 79 4.62 12.64 14.20
N HIS A 80 5.43 12.83 15.22
CA HIS A 80 4.99 12.83 16.61
C HIS A 80 5.21 14.24 17.13
N GLY A 81 4.13 15.02 17.20
CA GLY A 81 4.24 16.44 17.42
C GLY A 81 5.01 17.10 16.29
N ALA A 82 6.03 17.87 16.63
CA ALA A 82 6.89 18.53 15.64
C ALA A 82 8.01 17.61 15.14
N ASN A 83 8.19 16.43 15.73
CA ASN A 83 9.29 15.55 15.42
C ASN A 83 8.91 14.55 14.32
N ARG A 84 9.75 14.46 13.28
CA ARG A 84 9.56 13.47 12.25
C ARG A 84 10.09 12.13 12.78
N LEU A 85 9.17 11.22 13.05
CA LEU A 85 9.48 9.91 13.59
C LEU A 85 10.00 8.98 12.49
N PHE A 86 9.41 9.06 11.31
CA PHE A 86 9.73 8.15 10.22
C PHE A 86 9.41 8.82 8.88
N SER A 87 10.23 8.53 7.87
CA SER A 87 10.00 9.04 6.51
C SER A 87 10.67 8.11 5.53
N ARG A 88 9.92 7.64 4.54
CA ARG A 88 10.48 6.75 3.53
C ARG A 88 9.62 6.73 2.28
N ASP A 89 10.28 6.56 1.13
CA ASP A 89 9.64 6.26 -0.14
C ASP A 89 9.66 4.75 -0.34
N PHE A 90 8.50 4.18 -0.61
CA PHE A 90 8.37 2.75 -0.83
C PHE A 90 8.19 2.44 -2.30
N TYR A 91 8.91 1.44 -2.76
CA TYR A 91 8.86 0.92 -4.11
C TYR A 91 8.40 -0.53 -4.06
N LYS A 92 7.87 -1.02 -5.15
CA LYS A 92 7.43 -2.41 -5.24
C LYS A 92 8.55 -3.38 -4.83
N LYS A 93 9.77 -3.11 -5.26
CA LYS A 93 10.93 -3.96 -4.97
C LYS A 93 11.22 -4.13 -3.48
N ASP A 94 10.78 -3.17 -2.66
CA ASP A 94 11.00 -3.24 -1.21
C ASP A 94 10.26 -4.41 -0.56
N PHE A 95 9.31 -5.01 -1.27
CA PHE A 95 8.50 -6.11 -0.79
C PHE A 95 8.94 -7.46 -1.35
N GLY A 96 10.12 -7.50 -1.98
CA GLY A 96 10.61 -8.70 -2.65
C GLY A 96 10.88 -9.89 -1.74
N LYS A 97 11.08 -9.66 -0.44
CA LYS A 97 11.29 -10.74 0.52
C LYS A 97 9.99 -11.31 1.06
N GLN A 98 8.90 -10.56 0.97
CA GLN A 98 7.61 -10.95 1.52
C GLN A 98 6.68 -11.56 0.48
N VAL A 99 6.88 -11.25 -0.81
CA VAL A 99 5.95 -11.60 -1.87
C VAL A 99 6.68 -12.40 -2.94
N PRO A 100 6.08 -13.51 -3.43
CA PRO A 100 6.73 -14.29 -4.48
C PRO A 100 7.04 -13.45 -5.72
N ALA A 101 8.22 -13.66 -6.29
CA ALA A 101 8.67 -12.88 -7.44
C ALA A 101 7.72 -13.01 -8.63
N SER A 102 7.15 -14.19 -8.84
CA SER A 102 6.23 -14.41 -9.95
C SER A 102 4.97 -13.54 -9.86
N PHE A 103 4.48 -13.32 -8.63
CA PHE A 103 3.37 -12.42 -8.42
C PHE A 103 3.82 -10.96 -8.54
N LEU A 104 4.93 -10.63 -7.89
CA LEU A 104 5.43 -9.26 -7.81
C LEU A 104 5.68 -8.67 -9.19
N ASN A 105 6.16 -9.49 -10.13
CA ASN A 105 6.44 -9.03 -11.49
C ASN A 105 5.18 -8.56 -12.23
N GLN A 106 4.01 -9.04 -11.84
CA GLN A 106 2.75 -8.70 -12.47
C GLN A 106 1.89 -7.77 -11.62
N ALA A 107 2.42 -7.35 -10.49
CA ALA A 107 1.67 -6.53 -9.52
C ALA A 107 2.12 -5.09 -9.56
N ILE A 108 1.30 -4.23 -9.00
CA ILE A 108 1.66 -2.84 -8.71
C ILE A 108 1.61 -2.63 -7.20
N LEU A 109 2.41 -1.71 -6.70
CA LEU A 109 2.27 -1.21 -5.34
C LEU A 109 1.09 -0.25 -5.36
N SER A 110 -0.06 -0.76 -4.94
CA SER A 110 -1.31 -0.03 -5.08
C SER A 110 -1.46 1.08 -4.05
N ASP A 111 -1.11 0.78 -2.80
CA ASP A 111 -1.25 1.74 -1.71
C ASP A 111 -0.57 1.22 -0.46
N ILE A 112 -0.42 2.09 0.54
CA ILE A 112 -0.04 1.71 1.91
C ILE A 112 -1.02 2.41 2.82
N VAL A 113 -1.83 1.63 3.53
CA VAL A 113 -3.00 2.12 4.28
C VAL A 113 -2.78 1.93 5.77
N PHE A 114 -3.10 2.96 6.55
CA PHE A 114 -3.08 2.83 8.00
C PHE A 114 -4.07 1.75 8.44
N ASN A 115 -3.63 0.89 9.35
CA ASN A 115 -4.45 -0.19 9.89
C ASN A 115 -4.81 0.06 11.36
N LYS A 116 -3.81 0.17 12.21
CA LYS A 116 -4.04 0.32 13.64
C LYS A 116 -2.80 0.88 14.33
N ILE A 117 -2.98 1.29 15.57
CA ILE A 117 -1.88 1.68 16.45
C ILE A 117 -2.02 0.86 17.74
N ASP A 118 -0.92 0.29 18.21
CA ASP A 118 -0.88 -0.47 19.45
C ASP A 118 0.48 -0.29 20.12
N GLU A 119 0.79 -1.13 21.11
CA GLU A 119 2.04 -1.00 21.86
C GLU A 119 3.28 -1.25 21.02
N SER A 120 3.17 -1.95 19.90
CA SER A 120 4.33 -2.20 19.03
C SER A 120 4.57 -1.06 18.04
N GLY A 121 3.60 -0.17 17.86
CA GLY A 121 3.75 0.97 16.99
C GLY A 121 2.57 1.20 16.09
N ILE A 122 2.86 1.81 14.94
CA ILE A 122 1.87 2.19 13.94
C ILE A 122 1.91 1.13 12.85
N HIS A 123 0.77 0.51 12.58
CA HIS A 123 0.64 -0.58 11.62
C HIS A 123 -0.03 -0.09 10.35
N TYR A 124 0.60 -0.41 9.23
CA TYR A 124 0.07 -0.16 7.89
C TYR A 124 -0.08 -1.46 7.14
N LEU A 125 -0.91 -1.46 6.14
CA LEU A 125 -0.97 -2.56 5.17
C LEU A 125 -0.56 -2.02 3.80
N ALA A 126 0.52 -2.56 3.28
CA ALA A 126 0.93 -2.32 1.90
C ALA A 126 0.16 -3.30 1.01
N VAL A 127 -0.46 -2.77 -0.03
CA VAL A 127 -1.29 -3.56 -0.94
C VAL A 127 -0.57 -3.70 -2.27
N LEU A 128 -0.22 -4.93 -2.60
CA LEU A 128 0.39 -5.29 -3.88
C LEU A 128 -0.68 -6.01 -4.68
N ALA A 129 -1.19 -5.35 -5.69
CA ALA A 129 -2.38 -5.80 -6.42
C ALA A 129 -2.02 -6.17 -7.85
N MET A 130 -2.55 -7.31 -8.31
CA MET A 130 -2.45 -7.69 -9.71
C MET A 130 -3.54 -6.95 -10.49
N PRO A 131 -3.17 -6.12 -11.48
CA PRO A 131 -4.16 -5.37 -12.25
C PRO A 131 -5.18 -6.28 -12.92
N ASP A 132 -6.40 -5.80 -13.04
CA ASP A 132 -7.53 -6.53 -13.65
C ASP A 132 -7.83 -7.85 -12.96
N SER A 133 -7.58 -7.91 -11.66
CA SER A 133 -7.75 -9.12 -10.88
C SER A 133 -8.12 -8.72 -9.45
N SER A 134 -8.74 -9.64 -8.75
CA SER A 134 -8.98 -9.47 -7.31
C SER A 134 -7.80 -9.98 -6.48
N LEU A 135 -6.75 -10.50 -7.14
CA LEU A 135 -5.61 -11.05 -6.43
C LEU A 135 -4.72 -9.93 -5.88
N SER A 136 -4.37 -10.05 -4.63
CA SER A 136 -3.47 -9.11 -3.98
C SER A 136 -2.73 -9.80 -2.84
N TYR A 137 -1.55 -9.25 -2.52
CA TYR A 137 -0.84 -9.57 -1.30
C TYR A 137 -0.86 -8.36 -0.40
N GLN A 138 -1.00 -8.60 0.89
CA GLN A 138 -0.93 -7.55 1.88
C GLN A 138 0.28 -7.80 2.75
N VAL A 139 1.12 -6.78 2.86
CA VAL A 139 2.31 -6.84 3.70
C VAL A 139 2.13 -5.83 4.82
N GLU A 140 2.21 -6.30 6.05
CA GLU A 140 2.14 -5.42 7.20
C GLU A 140 3.45 -4.68 7.36
N VAL A 141 3.38 -3.35 7.45
CA VAL A 141 4.53 -2.47 7.71
C VAL A 141 4.30 -1.85 9.07
N ILE A 142 5.22 -2.09 9.98
CA ILE A 142 5.09 -1.63 11.36
C ILE A 142 6.20 -0.63 11.65
N ILE A 143 5.81 0.58 12.08
CA ILE A 143 6.72 1.63 12.47
C ILE A 143 6.67 1.73 13.99
N SER A 144 7.77 1.38 14.64
CA SER A 144 7.83 1.46 16.10
C SER A 144 7.84 2.92 16.55
N PHE A 145 7.58 3.14 17.84
CA PHE A 145 7.62 4.50 18.40
C PHE A 145 9.04 5.07 18.47
N GLU A 146 10.06 4.23 18.20
CA GLU A 146 11.44 4.67 18.03
C GLU A 146 11.81 4.97 16.58
N GLY A 147 10.85 4.83 15.66
CA GLY A 147 11.07 5.11 14.25
C GLY A 147 11.71 3.99 13.46
N LYS A 148 11.65 2.76 13.96
CA LYS A 148 12.18 1.59 13.26
C LYS A 148 11.08 0.85 12.55
N MET A 149 11.37 0.37 11.35
CA MET A 149 10.40 -0.31 10.51
C MET A 149 10.69 -1.79 10.44
N ARG A 150 9.61 -2.58 10.41
CA ARG A 150 9.69 -4.01 10.07
C ARG A 150 8.48 -4.38 9.22
N MET A 151 8.62 -5.45 8.47
CA MET A 151 7.58 -5.94 7.57
C MET A 151 7.32 -7.41 7.81
N ARG A 152 6.07 -7.83 7.57
CA ARG A 152 5.70 -9.24 7.56
C ARG A 152 4.48 -9.44 6.69
N VAL A 153 4.36 -10.64 6.11
CA VAL A 153 3.18 -10.96 5.30
C VAL A 153 1.96 -10.99 6.21
N LYS A 154 0.88 -10.40 5.76
CA LYS A 154 -0.39 -10.45 6.48
C LYS A 154 -1.02 -11.82 6.28
N SER A 155 -1.23 -12.52 7.37
CA SER A 155 -1.85 -13.84 7.34
C SER A 155 -3.35 -13.78 7.56
#